data_d4d46b1203fc8ad99a234f4b7bcddba3
#
_entry.id   d4d46b1203fc8ad99a234f4b7bcddba3
#
_cell.length_a   1.000
_cell.length_b   1.000
_cell.length_c   1.000
_cell.angle_alpha   90.00
_cell.angle_beta   90.00
_cell.angle_gamma   90.00
#
_symmetry.space_group_name_H-M   'P 1'
#
loop_
_entity.id
_entity.type
_entity.pdbx_description
1 polymer ?
#
loop_
_entity_poly.entity_id
_entity_poly.type
_entity_poly.pdbx_seq_one_letter_code
_entity_poly.pdbx_strand_id
1 'polypeptide(L)'
;MLPREMDNVGVLHGLWGEAVAVDYLRRHGYEIVDRNSRPVVKDERLEIDIVAWDRRKDEMVFVEVKQHAKPSPYARRLQSVNRRKRMNLRRACNAWRRANRWRGAFRFDVIEIYGVPGGGQPVIDQISNVELFAKRGRFVRWS
;
A
#
# COMPACT_ATOMS: atom_id res chain seq x y z
N MET A 1 15.41 -16.12 -23.03
CA MET A 1 15.37 -15.14 -21.94
C MET A 1 15.92 -15.77 -20.67
N LEU A 2 16.88 -15.11 -20.07
CA LEU A 2 17.47 -15.58 -18.82
C LEU A 2 16.53 -15.27 -17.66
N PRO A 3 16.47 -16.11 -16.60
CA PRO A 3 15.61 -15.86 -15.44
C PRO A 3 15.76 -14.46 -14.84
N ARG A 4 16.96 -13.90 -14.88
CA ARG A 4 17.22 -12.54 -14.37
C ARG A 4 16.45 -11.44 -15.12
N GLU A 5 16.19 -11.62 -16.41
CA GLU A 5 15.45 -10.66 -17.22
C GLU A 5 13.96 -10.67 -16.84
N MET A 6 13.42 -11.86 -16.54
CA MET A 6 12.04 -11.99 -16.09
C MET A 6 11.84 -11.34 -14.72
N ASP A 7 12.80 -11.55 -13.82
CA ASP A 7 12.76 -10.92 -12.49
C ASP A 7 12.82 -9.39 -12.60
N ASN A 8 13.64 -8.88 -13.53
CA ASN A 8 13.74 -7.45 -13.76
C ASN A 8 12.44 -6.84 -14.29
N VAL A 9 11.69 -7.53 -15.13
CA VAL A 9 10.40 -7.04 -15.64
C VAL A 9 9.41 -6.88 -14.49
N GLY A 10 9.30 -7.88 -13.62
CA GLY A 10 8.43 -7.80 -12.44
C GLY A 10 8.80 -6.66 -11.50
N VAL A 11 10.10 -6.48 -11.24
CA VAL A 11 10.60 -5.40 -10.40
C VAL A 11 10.29 -4.04 -11.04
N LEU A 12 10.52 -3.88 -12.34
CA LEU A 12 10.23 -2.64 -13.06
C LEU A 12 8.74 -2.31 -13.05
N HIS A 13 7.87 -3.31 -13.22
CA HIS A 13 6.43 -3.11 -13.15
C HIS A 13 6.00 -2.66 -11.75
N GLY A 14 6.58 -3.23 -10.70
CA GLY A 14 6.30 -2.83 -9.33
C GLY A 14 6.73 -1.40 -9.04
N LEU A 15 7.93 -1.01 -9.48
CA LEU A 15 8.43 0.36 -9.33
C LEU A 15 7.57 1.36 -10.10
N TRP A 16 7.15 1.00 -11.30
CA TRP A 16 6.24 1.82 -12.10
C TRP A 16 4.89 1.98 -11.40
N GLY A 17 4.32 0.89 -10.88
CA GLY A 17 3.06 0.91 -10.14
C GLY A 17 3.12 1.83 -8.93
N GLU A 18 4.18 1.77 -8.14
CA GLU A 18 4.38 2.66 -7.02
C GLU A 18 4.48 4.12 -7.45
N ALA A 19 5.21 4.40 -8.52
CA ALA A 19 5.34 5.76 -9.06
C ALA A 19 3.99 6.30 -9.51
N VAL A 20 3.19 5.47 -10.17
CA VAL A 20 1.82 5.83 -10.57
C VAL A 20 0.96 6.14 -9.36
N ALA A 21 1.04 5.30 -8.32
CA ALA A 21 0.29 5.52 -7.09
C ALA A 21 0.69 6.81 -6.38
N VAL A 22 1.99 7.11 -6.31
CA VAL A 22 2.49 8.36 -5.72
C VAL A 22 1.94 9.57 -6.46
N ASP A 23 2.02 9.57 -7.79
CA ASP A 23 1.50 10.66 -8.62
C ASP A 23 -0.01 10.84 -8.42
N TYR A 24 -0.74 9.73 -8.41
CA TYR A 24 -2.18 9.74 -8.15
C TYR A 24 -2.51 10.37 -6.80
N LEU A 25 -1.82 9.94 -5.75
CA LEU A 25 -2.06 10.45 -4.39
C LEU A 25 -1.77 11.95 -4.31
N ARG A 26 -0.66 12.40 -4.89
CA ARG A 26 -0.32 13.83 -4.92
C ARG A 26 -1.39 14.66 -5.61
N ARG A 27 -1.90 14.19 -6.73
CA ARG A 27 -2.99 14.86 -7.45
C ARG A 27 -4.28 14.94 -6.67
N HIS A 28 -4.48 14.02 -5.73
CA HIS A 28 -5.68 13.96 -4.89
C HIS A 28 -5.50 14.59 -3.52
N GLY A 29 -4.45 15.40 -3.35
CA GLY A 29 -4.26 16.20 -2.15
C GLY A 29 -3.55 15.50 -1.00
N TYR A 30 -2.95 14.35 -1.26
CA TYR A 30 -2.13 13.65 -0.27
C TYR A 30 -0.70 14.16 -0.31
N GLU A 31 -0.07 14.19 0.85
CA GLU A 31 1.35 14.42 0.97
C GLU A 31 2.05 13.09 1.17
N ILE A 32 3.09 12.81 0.40
CA ILE A 32 3.86 11.57 0.55
C ILE A 32 4.86 11.76 1.70
N VAL A 33 4.72 10.94 2.70
CA VAL A 33 5.54 11.01 3.92
C VAL A 33 6.72 10.05 3.82
N ASP A 34 6.49 8.84 3.31
CA ASP A 34 7.51 7.82 3.22
C ASP A 34 7.19 6.86 2.08
N ARG A 35 8.22 6.23 1.54
CA ARG A 35 8.09 5.23 0.47
C ARG A 35 8.99 4.05 0.79
N ASN A 36 8.48 2.84 0.49
CA ASN A 36 9.23 1.59 0.71
C ASN A 36 9.81 1.54 2.12
N SER A 37 8.96 1.86 3.09
CA SER A 37 9.36 1.93 4.48
C SER A 37 9.54 0.54 5.07
N ARG A 38 10.68 0.33 5.71
CA ARG A 38 10.99 -0.90 6.45
C ARG A 38 11.24 -0.52 7.91
N PRO A 39 10.18 -0.33 8.68
CA PRO A 39 10.31 0.17 10.05
C PRO A 39 10.94 -0.82 11.03
N VAL A 40 11.08 -2.08 10.63
CA VAL A 40 11.79 -3.10 11.40
C VAL A 40 12.98 -3.57 10.59
N VAL A 41 14.17 -3.08 10.92
CA VAL A 41 15.40 -3.33 10.16
C VAL A 41 15.72 -4.81 10.00
N LYS A 42 15.39 -5.61 11.02
CA LYS A 42 15.71 -7.05 11.03
C LYS A 42 14.70 -7.92 10.30
N ASP A 43 13.58 -7.37 9.84
CA ASP A 43 12.53 -8.14 9.19
C ASP A 43 12.08 -7.44 7.91
N GLU A 44 12.64 -7.87 6.78
CA GLU A 44 12.35 -7.32 5.46
C GLU A 44 10.92 -7.58 4.99
N ARG A 45 10.20 -8.52 5.61
CA ARG A 45 8.80 -8.79 5.29
C ARG A 45 7.90 -7.65 5.76
N LEU A 46 8.38 -6.84 6.68
CA LEU A 46 7.64 -5.73 7.26
C LEU A 46 7.92 -4.46 6.45
N GLU A 47 7.30 -4.37 5.28
CA GLU A 47 7.45 -3.25 4.36
C GLU A 47 6.10 -2.58 4.11
N ILE A 48 6.14 -1.26 4.02
CA ILE A 48 4.99 -0.43 3.63
C ILE A 48 5.35 0.28 2.33
N ASP A 49 4.55 0.10 1.29
CA ASP A 49 4.84 0.69 -0.02
C ASP A 49 4.84 2.21 0.03
N ILE A 50 3.79 2.80 0.58
CA ILE A 50 3.65 4.25 0.69
C ILE A 50 3.05 4.61 2.04
N VAL A 51 3.59 5.64 2.67
CA VAL A 51 2.94 6.32 3.80
C VAL A 51 2.59 7.72 3.32
N ALA A 52 1.33 8.09 3.42
CA ALA A 52 0.82 9.36 2.96
C ALA A 52 -0.01 10.07 4.03
N TRP A 53 -0.08 11.37 3.91
CA TRP A 53 -0.88 12.21 4.77
C TRP A 53 -2.11 12.68 4.01
N ASP A 54 -3.30 12.35 4.52
CA ASP A 54 -4.55 12.85 3.98
C ASP A 54 -4.89 14.18 4.68
N ARG A 55 -4.60 15.29 4.01
CA ARG A 55 -4.77 16.62 4.59
C ARG A 55 -6.21 16.94 4.92
N ARG A 56 -7.15 16.46 4.13
CA ARG A 56 -8.57 16.75 4.31
C ARG A 56 -9.13 16.09 5.54
N LYS A 57 -8.71 14.85 5.78
CA LYS A 57 -9.19 14.07 6.92
C LYS A 57 -8.28 14.13 8.14
N ASP A 58 -7.11 14.73 8.00
CA ASP A 58 -6.09 14.77 9.06
C ASP A 58 -5.73 13.37 9.53
N GLU A 59 -5.38 12.54 8.57
CA GLU A 59 -5.22 11.11 8.78
C GLU A 59 -3.97 10.59 8.10
N MET A 60 -3.19 9.79 8.80
CA MET A 60 -2.06 9.07 8.18
C MET A 60 -2.60 7.86 7.46
N VAL A 61 -2.13 7.65 6.22
CA VAL A 61 -2.61 6.56 5.36
C VAL A 61 -1.44 5.66 4.99
N PHE A 62 -1.56 4.39 5.36
CA PHE A 62 -0.62 3.37 4.93
C PHE A 62 -1.19 2.71 3.69
N VAL A 63 -0.41 2.66 2.62
CA VAL A 63 -0.89 2.23 1.31
C VAL A 63 -0.11 1.02 0.82
N GLU A 64 -0.83 -0.02 0.45
CA GLU A 64 -0.32 -1.16 -0.31
C GLU A 64 -0.68 -0.95 -1.78
N VAL A 65 0.31 -1.06 -2.65
CA VAL A 65 0.13 -0.91 -4.10
C VAL A 65 0.11 -2.28 -4.75
N LYS A 66 -0.92 -2.54 -5.56
CA LYS A 66 -1.06 -3.75 -6.36
C LYS A 66 -1.13 -3.38 -7.82
N GLN A 67 -0.16 -3.86 -8.60
CA GLN A 67 -0.13 -3.64 -10.04
C GLN A 67 -0.59 -4.92 -10.76
N HIS A 68 -1.47 -4.74 -11.74
CA HIS A 68 -1.99 -5.81 -12.58
C HIS A 68 -1.79 -5.42 -14.03
N ALA A 69 -1.26 -6.34 -14.83
CA ALA A 69 -1.05 -6.08 -16.25
C ALA A 69 -2.36 -5.89 -17.01
N LYS A 70 -3.41 -6.59 -16.59
CA LYS A 70 -4.73 -6.53 -17.21
C LYS A 70 -5.81 -6.49 -16.15
N PRO A 71 -6.91 -5.75 -16.41
CA PRO A 71 -8.08 -5.85 -15.54
C PRO A 71 -8.62 -7.27 -15.59
N SER A 72 -8.96 -7.82 -14.45
CA SER A 72 -9.64 -9.10 -14.37
C SER A 72 -10.98 -8.91 -13.69
N PRO A 73 -12.10 -9.25 -14.34
CA PRO A 73 -13.40 -9.15 -13.70
C PRO A 73 -13.57 -10.13 -12.55
N TYR A 74 -12.70 -11.14 -12.48
CA TYR A 74 -12.70 -12.12 -11.40
C TYR A 74 -11.69 -11.83 -10.31
N ALA A 75 -10.84 -10.83 -10.51
CA ALA A 75 -9.92 -10.41 -9.47
C ALA A 75 -10.73 -9.77 -8.35
N ARG A 76 -10.91 -10.50 -7.27
CA ARG A 76 -11.49 -9.92 -6.08
C ARG A 76 -10.44 -9.01 -5.46
N ARG A 77 -10.86 -7.81 -5.15
CA ARG A 77 -10.04 -6.86 -4.43
C ARG A 77 -9.54 -7.52 -3.15
N LEU A 78 -8.26 -7.37 -2.87
CA LEU A 78 -7.62 -7.89 -1.67
C LEU A 78 -7.41 -9.40 -1.61
N GLN A 79 -7.69 -10.15 -2.68
CA GLN A 79 -7.38 -11.59 -2.68
C GLN A 79 -5.90 -11.88 -2.49
N SER A 80 -5.05 -10.99 -2.96
CA SER A 80 -3.59 -11.13 -2.78
C SER A 80 -3.13 -10.78 -1.36
N VAL A 81 -4.02 -10.29 -0.52
CA VAL A 81 -3.71 -9.94 0.86
C VAL A 81 -4.22 -11.05 1.78
N ASN A 82 -3.46 -12.13 1.88
CA ASN A 82 -3.78 -13.24 2.76
C ASN A 82 -3.55 -12.87 4.24
N ARG A 83 -3.96 -13.76 5.13
CA ARG A 83 -3.88 -13.54 6.57
C ARG A 83 -2.46 -13.20 7.05
N ARG A 84 -1.46 -13.94 6.56
CA ARG A 84 -0.05 -13.70 6.93
C ARG A 84 0.41 -12.32 6.47
N LYS A 85 0.07 -11.94 5.24
CA LYS A 85 0.42 -10.63 4.71
C LYS A 85 -0.27 -9.51 5.48
N ARG A 86 -1.53 -9.68 5.86
CA ARG A 86 -2.26 -8.72 6.71
C ARG A 86 -1.57 -8.54 8.05
N MET A 87 -1.14 -9.64 8.67
CA MET A 87 -0.42 -9.58 9.93
C MET A 87 0.90 -8.82 9.79
N ASN A 88 1.64 -9.09 8.73
CA ASN A 88 2.90 -8.40 8.45
C ASN A 88 2.68 -6.91 8.20
N LEU A 89 1.68 -6.55 7.40
CA LEU A 89 1.34 -5.15 7.15
C LEU A 89 0.93 -4.42 8.44
N ARG A 90 0.12 -5.06 9.26
CA ARG A 90 -0.28 -4.50 10.55
C ARG A 90 0.92 -4.26 11.45
N ARG A 91 1.83 -5.22 11.53
CA ARG A 91 3.06 -5.09 12.32
C ARG A 91 3.95 -3.97 11.78
N ALA A 92 4.07 -3.87 10.46
CA ALA A 92 4.83 -2.80 9.83
C ALA A 92 4.22 -1.43 10.12
N CYS A 93 2.92 -1.28 10.00
CA CYS A 93 2.23 -0.03 10.29
C CYS A 93 2.39 0.39 11.75
N ASN A 94 2.24 -0.56 12.67
CA ASN A 94 2.42 -0.28 14.09
C ASN A 94 3.87 0.08 14.43
N ALA A 95 4.83 -0.59 13.80
CA ALA A 95 6.25 -0.26 13.99
C ALA A 95 6.59 1.13 13.45
N TRP A 96 6.04 1.49 12.28
CA TRP A 96 6.20 2.82 11.71
C TRP A 96 5.64 3.90 12.66
N ARG A 97 4.45 3.67 13.17
CA ARG A 97 3.80 4.61 14.10
C ARG A 97 4.64 4.82 15.36
N ARG A 98 5.19 3.75 15.93
CA ARG A 98 6.06 3.85 17.09
C ARG A 98 7.34 4.60 16.77
N ALA A 99 7.99 4.25 15.66
CA ALA A 99 9.24 4.87 15.25
C ALA A 99 9.09 6.37 14.99
N ASN A 100 7.95 6.77 14.42
CA ASN A 100 7.67 8.15 14.07
C ASN A 100 6.81 8.87 15.11
N ARG A 101 6.50 8.22 16.22
CA ARG A 101 5.69 8.75 17.32
C ARG A 101 4.34 9.30 16.85
N TRP A 102 3.75 8.61 15.87
CA TRP A 102 2.45 9.00 15.35
C TRP A 102 1.34 8.46 16.25
N ARG A 103 0.58 9.38 16.86
CA ARG A 103 -0.54 9.06 17.76
C ARG A 103 -1.89 9.52 17.22
N GLY A 104 -1.89 10.16 16.05
CA GLY A 104 -3.11 10.65 15.42
C GLY A 104 -3.87 9.54 14.70
N ALA A 105 -4.92 9.96 14.01
CA ALA A 105 -5.73 9.05 13.22
C ALA A 105 -4.93 8.42 12.09
N PHE A 106 -5.26 7.18 11.77
CA PHE A 106 -4.61 6.47 10.68
C PHE A 106 -5.57 5.44 10.09
N ARG A 107 -5.30 5.09 8.85
CA ARG A 107 -6.04 4.04 8.14
C ARG A 107 -5.13 3.31 7.18
N PHE A 108 -5.61 2.20 6.66
CA PHE A 108 -4.92 1.41 5.65
C PHE A 108 -5.74 1.41 4.36
N ASP A 109 -5.09 1.79 3.25
CA ASP A 109 -5.69 1.78 1.91
C ASP A 109 -4.93 0.83 1.00
N VAL A 110 -5.62 0.32 -0.01
CA VAL A 110 -5.01 -0.41 -1.12
C VAL A 110 -5.24 0.39 -2.39
N ILE A 111 -4.21 0.56 -3.18
CA ILE A 111 -4.31 1.13 -4.52
C ILE A 111 -4.02 0.03 -5.52
N GLU A 112 -5.01 -0.28 -6.34
CA GLU A 112 -4.86 -1.22 -7.44
C GLU A 112 -4.64 -0.45 -8.74
N ILE A 113 -3.63 -0.84 -9.49
CA ILE A 113 -3.24 -0.19 -10.74
C ILE A 113 -3.30 -1.24 -11.84
N TYR A 114 -4.13 -0.97 -12.83
CA TYR A 114 -4.32 -1.84 -13.99
C TYR A 114 -3.65 -1.21 -15.20
N GLY A 115 -2.59 -1.83 -15.66
CA GLY A 115 -1.80 -1.35 -16.78
C GLY A 115 -0.34 -1.74 -16.66
N VAL A 116 0.42 -1.37 -17.67
CA VAL A 116 1.85 -1.60 -17.75
C VAL A 116 2.55 -0.35 -18.27
N PRO A 117 3.85 -0.20 -18.01
CA PRO A 117 4.62 0.91 -18.58
C PRO A 117 4.49 0.94 -20.12
N GLY A 118 4.21 2.11 -20.67
CA GLY A 118 4.04 2.28 -22.10
C GLY A 118 2.71 1.80 -22.67
N GLY A 119 1.82 1.25 -21.85
CA GLY A 119 0.52 0.72 -22.25
C GLY A 119 -0.63 1.74 -22.24
N GLY A 120 -0.35 3.01 -22.18
CA GLY A 120 -1.35 4.06 -22.10
C GLY A 120 -1.71 4.40 -20.65
N GLN A 121 -2.83 5.09 -20.47
CA GLN A 121 -3.27 5.52 -19.14
C GLN A 121 -3.72 4.32 -18.31
N PRO A 122 -3.11 4.11 -17.13
CA PRO A 122 -3.56 3.05 -16.25
C PRO A 122 -4.91 3.38 -15.62
N VAL A 123 -5.66 2.34 -15.28
CA VAL A 123 -6.84 2.48 -14.43
C VAL A 123 -6.42 2.33 -12.99
N ILE A 124 -6.81 3.27 -12.15
CA ILE A 124 -6.40 3.31 -10.74
C ILE A 124 -7.65 3.20 -9.87
N ASP A 125 -7.61 2.28 -8.93
CA ASP A 125 -8.71 2.05 -7.99
C ASP A 125 -8.16 2.13 -6.57
N GLN A 126 -8.59 3.14 -5.82
CA GLN A 126 -8.23 3.29 -4.42
C GLN A 126 -9.32 2.73 -3.54
N ILE A 127 -8.96 1.74 -2.74
CA ILE A 127 -9.86 1.13 -1.78
C ILE A 127 -9.45 1.66 -0.40
N SER A 128 -10.26 2.55 0.12
CA SER A 128 -9.95 3.22 1.38
C SER A 128 -10.45 2.44 2.58
N ASN A 129 -9.73 2.59 3.68
CA ASN A 129 -10.08 2.07 4.98
C ASN A 129 -10.30 0.56 4.98
N VAL A 130 -9.37 -0.14 4.38
CA VAL A 130 -9.37 -1.60 4.37
C VAL A 130 -9.13 -2.10 5.79
N GLU A 131 -9.91 -3.08 6.20
CA GLU A 131 -9.79 -3.64 7.53
C GLU A 131 -8.52 -4.46 7.67
N LEU A 132 -7.48 -3.82 8.16
CA LEU A 132 -6.20 -4.46 8.44
C LEU A 132 -6.07 -4.79 9.92
N PHE A 133 -6.64 -3.94 10.76
CA PHE A 133 -6.55 -4.07 12.20
C PHE A 133 -7.80 -4.77 12.72
N ALA A 134 -7.59 -5.79 13.56
CA ALA A 134 -8.71 -6.50 14.15
C ALA A 134 -9.53 -5.52 14.99
N LYS A 135 -10.83 -5.54 14.79
CA LYS A 135 -11.73 -4.83 15.69
C LYS A 135 -11.81 -5.59 17.00
N ARG A 136 -11.68 -4.87 18.10
CA ARG A 136 -11.92 -5.46 19.42
C ARG A 136 -13.43 -5.60 19.62
N GLY A 137 -14.05 -6.52 18.91
CA GLY A 137 -15.48 -6.58 18.93
C GLY A 137 -16.11 -5.26 18.51
N ARG A 138 -17.29 -4.98 18.96
CA ARG A 138 -18.03 -3.76 18.61
C ARG A 138 -17.53 -2.51 19.32
N PHE A 139 -16.70 -2.68 20.31
CA PHE A 139 -16.22 -1.58 21.15
C PHE A 139 -14.78 -1.29 20.91
N VAL A 140 -14.30 -1.63 19.74
CA VAL A 140 -12.91 -1.48 19.43
C VAL A 140 -12.55 -0.01 19.38
N ARG A 141 -11.74 0.33 20.30
CA ARG A 141 -11.06 1.60 20.32
C ARG A 141 -9.61 1.33 20.02
N TRP A 142 -9.21 1.71 18.87
CA TRP A 142 -7.80 1.72 18.56
C TRP A 142 -7.19 2.93 19.20
N SER A 143 -6.54 2.68 20.25
CA SER A 143 -5.70 3.69 20.89
C SER A 143 -4.29 3.63 20.34
#